data_97e600baa40a9a1e714137a686319354
#
_entry.id   97e600baa40a9a1e714137a686319354
#
_cell.length_a   1.000
_cell.length_b   1.000
_cell.length_c   1.000
_cell.angle_alpha   90.00
_cell.angle_beta   90.00
_cell.angle_gamma   90.00
#
_symmetry.space_group_name_H-M   'P 1'
#
loop_
_entity.id
_entity.type
_entity.pdbx_description
1 polymer ?
#
loop_
_entity_poly.entity_id
_entity_poly.type
_entity_poly.pdbx_seq_one_letter_code
_entity_poly.pdbx_strand_id
1 'polypeptide(L)'
;MDKENKLILYKDDEGRVSVNTRFADEDVWLTQEQLATIYQTTQENVSMHITNIYTDKELDKEGTYKKFLLVRQEGKRHVRRNIDHYNLDVIIALGYRVQSPIAVRFRRWATQRLHEYIQKGFTMDDERLKQGGNRYFKELLQRIRDIRSSERNFYQQVTDIYATSTDYDPRAKMTKLFFATVQNKMHYAVHEHTAAELIYERVDNEKPFVGMTNFKGNYVTRDDVKIAKNYLSELELQRLNLLTSQFLDYAEFQALEQNPMTMADWIAALDDQILRLRKNILEGNGTVSNQEAIEKAEREFEIYREREMRQLESDFDKAVKRLRNNKDKDDEKTEV
;
A
#
# COMPACT_ATOMS: atom_id res chain seq x y z
N MET A 1 -20.89 -24.60 -1.07
CA MET A 1 -21.40 -24.39 0.30
C MET A 1 -20.89 -23.02 0.72
N ASP A 2 -21.76 -22.00 0.60
CA ASP A 2 -21.44 -20.65 1.06
C ASP A 2 -21.33 -20.68 2.59
N LYS A 3 -20.13 -20.41 3.10
CA LYS A 3 -19.96 -20.22 4.54
C LYS A 3 -20.72 -18.97 4.94
N GLU A 4 -21.78 -19.12 5.72
CA GLU A 4 -22.39 -17.99 6.42
C GLU A 4 -21.33 -17.39 7.35
N ASN A 5 -20.79 -16.25 6.97
CA ASN A 5 -19.85 -15.52 7.80
C ASN A 5 -20.64 -14.48 8.62
N LYS A 6 -20.40 -14.45 9.93
CA LYS A 6 -20.96 -13.45 10.82
C LYS A 6 -20.15 -12.17 10.68
N LEU A 7 -20.72 -11.11 10.15
CA LEU A 7 -20.10 -9.80 10.19
C LEU A 7 -20.39 -9.14 11.54
N ILE A 8 -19.34 -8.70 12.21
CA ILE A 8 -19.46 -7.77 13.32
C ILE A 8 -19.22 -6.38 12.74
N LEU A 9 -20.28 -5.60 12.58
CA LEU A 9 -20.20 -4.24 12.05
C LEU A 9 -19.40 -3.33 12.97
N TYR A 10 -19.66 -3.39 14.27
CA TYR A 10 -18.88 -2.70 15.30
C TYR A 10 -19.11 -3.36 16.67
N LYS A 11 -18.19 -3.14 17.61
CA LYS A 11 -18.36 -3.46 19.03
C LYS A 11 -18.58 -2.16 19.77
N ASP A 12 -19.57 -2.12 20.64
CA ASP A 12 -19.78 -1.07 21.62
C ASP A 12 -19.74 -1.63 23.04
N ASP A 13 -19.78 -0.76 24.03
CA ASP A 13 -19.73 -1.14 25.46
C ASP A 13 -20.93 -1.98 25.90
N GLU A 14 -22.03 -2.01 25.13
CA GLU A 14 -23.26 -2.75 25.43
C GLU A 14 -23.41 -4.06 24.63
N GLY A 15 -22.52 -4.35 23.69
CA GLY A 15 -22.54 -5.59 22.95
C GLY A 15 -22.11 -5.48 21.48
N ARG A 16 -22.15 -6.64 20.79
CA ARG A 16 -21.77 -6.77 19.38
C ARG A 16 -23.00 -6.75 18.51
N VAL A 17 -23.10 -5.76 17.61
CA VAL A 17 -24.08 -5.84 16.53
C VAL A 17 -23.54 -6.77 15.46
N SER A 18 -24.05 -8.00 15.44
CA SER A 18 -23.65 -9.03 14.47
C SER A 18 -24.82 -9.43 13.59
N VAL A 19 -24.57 -9.60 12.31
CA VAL A 19 -25.54 -10.08 11.33
C VAL A 19 -24.91 -11.15 10.45
N ASN A 20 -25.69 -12.16 10.09
CA ASN A 20 -25.26 -13.11 9.07
C ASN A 20 -25.16 -12.39 7.74
N THR A 21 -23.99 -12.36 7.16
CA THR A 21 -23.71 -11.64 5.94
C THR A 21 -23.29 -12.58 4.83
N ARG A 22 -23.51 -12.15 3.60
CA ARG A 22 -22.92 -12.78 2.44
C ARG A 22 -21.64 -12.05 2.04
N PHE A 23 -20.55 -12.78 1.98
CA PHE A 23 -19.31 -12.31 1.37
C PHE A 23 -19.27 -12.74 -0.09
N ALA A 24 -19.24 -11.82 -1.01
CA ALA A 24 -19.05 -12.05 -2.43
C ALA A 24 -18.20 -10.92 -3.02
N ASP A 25 -17.34 -11.24 -3.97
CA ASP A 25 -16.47 -10.29 -4.66
C ASP A 25 -15.61 -9.42 -3.69
N GLU A 26 -15.14 -10.03 -2.60
CA GLU A 26 -14.37 -9.38 -1.51
C GLU A 26 -15.16 -8.30 -0.73
N ASP A 27 -16.48 -8.20 -0.90
CA ASP A 27 -17.35 -7.23 -0.27
C ASP A 27 -18.46 -7.92 0.56
N VAL A 28 -19.14 -7.13 1.37
CA VAL A 28 -20.21 -7.51 2.27
C VAL A 28 -21.54 -7.09 1.67
N TRP A 29 -22.46 -8.04 1.55
CA TRP A 29 -23.77 -7.82 0.93
C TRP A 29 -24.91 -8.11 1.90
N LEU A 30 -25.81 -7.16 2.08
CA LEU A 30 -26.98 -7.25 2.97
C LEU A 30 -28.28 -6.94 2.23
N THR A 31 -29.35 -7.59 2.68
CA THR A 31 -30.73 -7.28 2.23
C THR A 31 -31.30 -6.09 3.00
N GLN A 32 -32.37 -5.47 2.49
CA GLN A 32 -33.09 -4.41 3.21
C GLN A 32 -33.60 -4.88 4.57
N GLU A 33 -34.08 -6.11 4.69
CA GLU A 33 -34.52 -6.71 5.95
C GLU A 33 -33.37 -6.80 6.98
N GLN A 34 -32.19 -7.24 6.53
CA GLN A 34 -30.99 -7.30 7.37
C GLN A 34 -30.54 -5.90 7.79
N LEU A 35 -30.58 -4.92 6.88
CA LEU A 35 -30.27 -3.52 7.16
C LEU A 35 -31.24 -2.90 8.17
N ALA A 36 -32.55 -3.18 8.04
CA ALA A 36 -33.55 -2.75 9.00
C ALA A 36 -33.27 -3.34 10.40
N THR A 37 -32.92 -4.62 10.46
CA THR A 37 -32.57 -5.29 11.73
C THR A 37 -31.32 -4.67 12.36
N ILE A 38 -30.24 -4.44 11.58
CA ILE A 38 -28.98 -3.86 12.07
C ILE A 38 -29.21 -2.49 12.67
N TYR A 39 -29.92 -1.63 11.95
CA TYR A 39 -30.14 -0.25 12.39
C TYR A 39 -31.36 -0.06 13.28
N GLN A 40 -32.05 -1.17 13.65
CA GLN A 40 -33.31 -1.14 14.46
C GLN A 40 -34.30 -0.11 13.92
N THR A 41 -34.62 -0.23 12.64
CA THR A 41 -35.56 0.62 11.91
C THR A 41 -36.51 -0.22 11.07
N THR A 42 -37.47 0.40 10.36
CA THR A 42 -38.36 -0.33 9.47
C THR A 42 -37.75 -0.52 8.08
N GLN A 43 -38.23 -1.52 7.34
CA GLN A 43 -37.75 -1.78 5.99
C GLN A 43 -38.14 -0.65 5.02
N GLU A 44 -39.31 -0.02 5.27
CA GLU A 44 -39.76 1.14 4.49
C GLU A 44 -38.82 2.33 4.65
N ASN A 45 -38.34 2.58 5.88
CA ASN A 45 -37.38 3.64 6.15
C ASN A 45 -36.03 3.35 5.47
N VAL A 46 -35.55 2.12 5.50
CA VAL A 46 -34.35 1.68 4.77
C VAL A 46 -34.53 1.90 3.27
N SER A 47 -35.66 1.47 2.70
CA SER A 47 -35.98 1.62 1.28
C SER A 47 -35.99 3.09 0.84
N MET A 48 -36.61 3.96 1.66
CA MET A 48 -36.66 5.40 1.42
C MET A 48 -35.24 6.01 1.39
N HIS A 49 -34.40 5.67 2.37
CA HIS A 49 -33.05 6.19 2.43
C HIS A 49 -32.18 5.67 1.28
N ILE A 50 -32.30 4.40 0.89
CA ILE A 50 -31.59 3.85 -0.27
C ILE A 50 -32.01 4.59 -1.55
N THR A 51 -33.29 4.85 -1.72
CA THR A 51 -33.77 5.62 -2.88
C THR A 51 -33.16 7.02 -2.89
N ASN A 52 -33.12 7.70 -1.74
CA ASN A 52 -32.52 9.02 -1.65
C ASN A 52 -31.00 9.01 -1.92
N ILE A 53 -30.23 8.01 -1.43
CA ILE A 53 -28.80 7.85 -1.69
C ILE A 53 -28.54 7.84 -3.21
N TYR A 54 -29.32 7.07 -3.96
CA TYR A 54 -29.15 6.99 -5.43
C TYR A 54 -29.70 8.24 -6.15
N THR A 55 -30.79 8.84 -5.67
CA THR A 55 -31.36 10.07 -6.25
C THR A 55 -30.45 11.27 -6.06
N ASP A 56 -29.84 11.39 -4.87
CA ASP A 56 -28.89 12.45 -4.53
C ASP A 56 -27.49 12.21 -5.18
N LYS A 57 -27.30 11.09 -5.89
CA LYS A 57 -26.03 10.67 -6.49
C LYS A 57 -24.88 10.57 -5.48
N GLU A 58 -25.20 10.24 -4.22
CA GLU A 58 -24.19 9.94 -3.20
C GLU A 58 -23.42 8.66 -3.55
N LEU A 59 -24.14 7.65 -4.07
CA LEU A 59 -23.59 6.41 -4.59
C LEU A 59 -24.23 6.06 -5.93
N ASP A 60 -23.45 5.41 -6.79
CA ASP A 60 -23.96 4.83 -8.02
C ASP A 60 -24.57 3.45 -7.73
N LYS A 61 -25.69 3.14 -8.39
CA LYS A 61 -26.34 1.84 -8.25
C LYS A 61 -25.50 0.72 -8.85
N GLU A 62 -24.72 1.02 -9.89
CA GLU A 62 -23.76 0.10 -10.47
C GLU A 62 -22.62 -0.15 -9.47
N GLY A 63 -22.37 -1.42 -9.15
CA GLY A 63 -21.37 -1.81 -8.15
C GLY A 63 -21.85 -1.86 -6.70
N THR A 64 -22.90 -1.11 -6.32
CA THR A 64 -23.42 -1.05 -4.94
C THR A 64 -24.70 -1.85 -4.71
N TYR A 65 -25.32 -2.35 -5.78
CA TYR A 65 -26.55 -3.14 -5.79
C TYR A 65 -26.40 -4.40 -6.62
N LYS A 66 -26.87 -5.53 -6.09
CA LYS A 66 -26.82 -6.83 -6.78
C LYS A 66 -28.01 -7.71 -6.38
N LYS A 67 -28.51 -8.48 -7.34
CA LYS A 67 -29.51 -9.53 -7.06
C LYS A 67 -28.84 -10.87 -6.86
N PHE A 68 -29.08 -11.48 -5.71
CA PHE A 68 -28.65 -12.85 -5.47
C PHE A 68 -29.83 -13.81 -5.45
N LEU A 69 -29.64 -14.97 -6.06
CA LEU A 69 -30.60 -16.05 -6.04
C LEU A 69 -30.55 -16.74 -4.68
N LEU A 70 -31.64 -16.67 -3.93
CA LEU A 70 -31.83 -17.41 -2.68
C LEU A 70 -32.84 -18.54 -2.88
N VAL A 71 -32.49 -19.73 -2.39
CA VAL A 71 -33.37 -20.88 -2.36
C VAL A 71 -33.83 -21.05 -0.94
N ARG A 72 -35.13 -20.75 -0.67
CA ARG A 72 -35.76 -20.99 0.64
C ARG A 72 -36.73 -22.15 0.55
N GLN A 73 -36.79 -22.95 1.61
CA GLN A 73 -37.80 -23.99 1.75
C GLN A 73 -39.06 -23.36 2.32
N GLU A 74 -40.14 -23.28 1.52
CA GLU A 74 -41.46 -22.83 1.95
C GLU A 74 -42.36 -24.06 2.03
N GLY A 75 -42.54 -24.60 3.24
CA GLY A 75 -43.26 -25.85 3.46
C GLY A 75 -42.49 -27.05 2.82
N LYS A 76 -43.13 -27.75 1.85
CA LYS A 76 -42.50 -28.89 1.12
C LYS A 76 -41.85 -28.46 -0.20
N ARG A 77 -41.80 -27.18 -0.56
CA ARG A 77 -41.31 -26.72 -1.85
C ARG A 77 -40.05 -25.85 -1.69
N HIS A 78 -39.10 -26.03 -2.59
CA HIS A 78 -37.94 -25.12 -2.73
C HIS A 78 -38.32 -23.96 -3.67
N VAL A 79 -38.40 -22.77 -3.13
CA VAL A 79 -38.72 -21.57 -3.91
C VAL A 79 -37.43 -20.78 -4.16
N ARG A 80 -37.17 -20.45 -5.43
CA ARG A 80 -36.04 -19.64 -5.87
C ARG A 80 -36.51 -18.20 -6.00
N ARG A 81 -35.87 -17.27 -5.27
CA ARG A 81 -36.15 -15.83 -5.37
C ARG A 81 -34.89 -15.04 -5.58
N ASN A 82 -34.92 -14.09 -6.49
CA ASN A 82 -33.89 -13.05 -6.60
C ASN A 82 -34.16 -12.01 -5.53
N ILE A 83 -33.21 -11.86 -4.60
CA ILE A 83 -33.31 -10.89 -3.49
C ILE A 83 -32.30 -9.79 -3.69
N ASP A 84 -32.73 -8.56 -3.53
CA ASP A 84 -31.93 -7.35 -3.62
C ASP A 84 -30.94 -7.28 -2.45
N HIS A 85 -29.68 -7.07 -2.75
CA HIS A 85 -28.61 -6.90 -1.78
C HIS A 85 -27.85 -5.60 -2.08
N TYR A 86 -27.31 -5.03 -1.04
CA TYR A 86 -26.57 -3.77 -1.04
C TYR A 86 -25.22 -3.98 -0.38
N ASN A 87 -24.19 -3.36 -0.93
CA ASN A 87 -22.80 -3.55 -0.49
C ASN A 87 -22.46 -2.70 0.76
N LEU A 88 -21.19 -2.78 1.18
CA LEU A 88 -20.69 -2.08 2.36
C LEU A 88 -20.85 -0.55 2.26
N ASP A 89 -20.72 0.03 1.07
CA ASP A 89 -20.87 1.48 0.88
C ASP A 89 -22.30 1.94 1.23
N VAL A 90 -23.31 1.21 0.77
CA VAL A 90 -24.72 1.49 1.12
C VAL A 90 -24.98 1.26 2.61
N ILE A 91 -24.38 0.24 3.22
CA ILE A 91 -24.49 -0.02 4.66
C ILE A 91 -23.97 1.19 5.44
N ILE A 92 -22.82 1.72 5.07
CA ILE A 92 -22.20 2.88 5.71
C ILE A 92 -23.06 4.14 5.50
N ALA A 93 -23.47 4.44 4.27
CA ALA A 93 -24.29 5.60 3.94
C ALA A 93 -25.62 5.61 4.73
N LEU A 94 -26.27 4.45 4.86
CA LEU A 94 -27.45 4.27 5.70
C LEU A 94 -27.18 4.61 7.16
N GLY A 95 -26.04 4.18 7.71
CA GLY A 95 -25.66 4.45 9.10
C GLY A 95 -25.54 5.95 9.42
N TYR A 96 -25.26 6.77 8.42
CA TYR A 96 -25.24 8.23 8.57
C TYR A 96 -26.62 8.88 8.40
N ARG A 97 -27.55 8.27 7.67
CA ARG A 97 -28.87 8.83 7.36
C ARG A 97 -29.97 8.36 8.32
N VAL A 98 -29.92 7.14 8.82
CA VAL A 98 -30.94 6.57 9.71
C VAL A 98 -30.89 7.22 11.11
N GLN A 99 -32.08 7.55 11.64
CA GLN A 99 -32.23 8.09 13.00
C GLN A 99 -32.65 6.97 13.96
N SER A 100 -31.64 6.27 14.53
CA SER A 100 -31.86 5.27 15.57
C SER A 100 -30.72 5.30 16.59
N PRO A 101 -30.94 4.79 17.82
CA PRO A 101 -29.87 4.70 18.83
C PRO A 101 -28.65 3.91 18.31
N ILE A 102 -28.89 2.85 17.54
CA ILE A 102 -27.82 2.05 16.94
C ILE A 102 -27.03 2.85 15.89
N ALA A 103 -27.73 3.60 15.02
CA ALA A 103 -27.06 4.45 14.04
C ALA A 103 -26.23 5.56 14.71
N VAL A 104 -26.68 6.10 15.86
CA VAL A 104 -25.89 7.06 16.66
C VAL A 104 -24.61 6.41 17.18
N ARG A 105 -24.70 5.18 17.71
CA ARG A 105 -23.52 4.42 18.18
C ARG A 105 -22.57 4.10 17.03
N PHE A 106 -23.09 3.67 15.88
CA PHE A 106 -22.31 3.45 14.68
C PHE A 106 -21.53 4.71 14.26
N ARG A 107 -22.20 5.87 14.17
CA ARG A 107 -21.54 7.14 13.81
C ARG A 107 -20.45 7.53 14.80
N ARG A 108 -20.69 7.33 16.12
CA ARG A 108 -19.68 7.60 17.15
C ARG A 108 -18.45 6.71 16.97
N TRP A 109 -18.66 5.41 16.76
CA TRP A 109 -17.56 4.47 16.47
C TRP A 109 -16.82 4.84 15.19
N ALA A 110 -17.51 5.12 14.09
CA ALA A 110 -16.89 5.51 12.82
C ALA A 110 -16.10 6.81 12.95
N THR A 111 -16.64 7.81 13.64
CA THR A 111 -15.93 9.07 13.93
C THR A 111 -14.66 8.81 14.73
N GLN A 112 -14.71 7.93 15.74
CA GLN A 112 -13.51 7.57 16.51
C GLN A 112 -12.45 6.91 15.65
N ARG A 113 -12.82 5.99 14.74
CA ARG A 113 -11.87 5.36 13.80
C ARG A 113 -11.27 6.37 12.83
N LEU A 114 -12.08 7.26 12.26
CA LEU A 114 -11.60 8.32 11.39
C LEU A 114 -10.68 9.30 12.13
N HIS A 115 -11.03 9.66 13.37
CA HIS A 115 -10.21 10.54 14.18
C HIS A 115 -8.83 9.91 14.47
N GLU A 116 -8.81 8.63 14.84
CA GLU A 116 -7.58 7.87 15.04
C GLU A 116 -6.73 7.83 13.76
N TYR A 117 -7.36 7.54 12.61
CA TYR A 117 -6.68 7.52 11.32
C TYR A 117 -6.10 8.88 10.92
N ILE A 118 -6.86 9.96 11.10
CA ILE A 118 -6.40 11.32 10.77
C ILE A 118 -5.21 11.74 11.65
N GLN A 119 -5.24 11.37 12.95
CA GLN A 119 -4.17 11.73 13.88
C GLN A 119 -2.91 10.87 13.71
N LYS A 120 -3.07 9.55 13.54
CA LYS A 120 -1.97 8.60 13.58
C LYS A 120 -1.54 8.12 12.19
N GLY A 121 -2.39 8.28 11.17
CA GLY A 121 -2.20 7.71 9.83
C GLY A 121 -2.56 6.21 9.71
N PHE A 122 -3.06 5.60 10.78
CA PHE A 122 -3.54 4.20 10.80
C PHE A 122 -4.63 4.00 11.86
N THR A 123 -5.41 2.92 11.68
CA THR A 123 -6.30 2.33 12.67
C THR A 123 -6.26 0.82 12.52
N MET A 124 -6.28 0.07 13.64
CA MET A 124 -6.15 -1.39 13.64
C MET A 124 -7.17 -2.06 14.54
N ASP A 125 -7.56 -3.27 14.17
CA ASP A 125 -8.29 -4.22 15.01
C ASP A 125 -7.32 -5.31 15.50
N ASP A 126 -6.68 -5.05 16.62
CA ASP A 126 -5.65 -5.92 17.20
C ASP A 126 -6.17 -7.32 17.49
N GLU A 127 -7.43 -7.45 17.95
CA GLU A 127 -8.02 -8.75 18.24
C GLU A 127 -8.18 -9.59 16.99
N ARG A 128 -8.66 -8.97 15.93
CA ARG A 128 -8.82 -9.61 14.62
C ARG A 128 -7.47 -10.01 14.03
N LEU A 129 -6.46 -9.18 14.16
CA LEU A 129 -5.10 -9.46 13.67
C LEU A 129 -4.41 -10.58 14.46
N LYS A 130 -4.65 -10.68 15.78
CA LYS A 130 -4.11 -11.75 16.64
C LYS A 130 -4.72 -13.12 16.41
N GLN A 131 -5.90 -13.23 15.79
CA GLN A 131 -6.59 -14.51 15.57
C GLN A 131 -5.90 -15.49 14.60
N GLY A 132 -4.73 -15.15 14.06
CA GLY A 132 -3.87 -16.05 13.27
C GLY A 132 -4.41 -16.41 11.88
N GLY A 133 -3.50 -16.82 10.96
CA GLY A 133 -3.88 -17.30 9.62
C GLY A 133 -4.42 -16.25 8.65
N ASN A 134 -4.51 -14.99 9.08
CA ASN A 134 -5.09 -13.92 8.29
C ASN A 134 -4.06 -13.37 7.28
N ARG A 135 -4.41 -13.37 5.99
CA ARG A 135 -3.60 -12.75 4.93
C ARG A 135 -3.26 -11.28 5.24
N TYR A 136 -4.18 -10.57 5.90
CA TYR A 136 -4.02 -9.15 6.28
C TYR A 136 -2.95 -8.94 7.34
N PHE A 137 -2.69 -9.90 8.22
CA PHE A 137 -1.56 -9.81 9.15
C PHE A 137 -0.22 -9.87 8.42
N LYS A 138 -0.09 -10.72 7.39
CA LYS A 138 1.12 -10.77 6.55
C LYS A 138 1.30 -9.48 5.77
N GLU A 139 0.21 -8.94 5.21
CA GLU A 139 0.20 -7.66 4.51
C GLU A 139 0.63 -6.51 5.44
N LEU A 140 0.07 -6.45 6.65
CA LEU A 140 0.44 -5.45 7.65
C LEU A 140 1.94 -5.53 7.99
N LEU A 141 2.46 -6.73 8.26
CA LEU A 141 3.89 -6.93 8.51
C LEU A 141 4.75 -6.46 7.35
N GLN A 142 4.34 -6.73 6.12
CA GLN A 142 5.05 -6.26 4.93
C GLN A 142 5.05 -4.73 4.88
N ARG A 143 3.90 -4.08 5.06
CA ARG A 143 3.78 -2.61 5.06
C ARG A 143 4.62 -1.97 6.17
N ILE A 144 4.63 -2.54 7.38
CA ILE A 144 5.47 -2.05 8.49
C ILE A 144 6.95 -2.13 8.10
N ARG A 145 7.41 -3.25 7.50
CA ARG A 145 8.78 -3.41 7.04
C ARG A 145 9.13 -2.39 5.95
N ASP A 146 8.23 -2.19 4.99
CA ASP A 146 8.42 -1.22 3.90
C ASP A 146 8.52 0.22 4.44
N ILE A 147 7.71 0.59 5.43
CA ILE A 147 7.77 1.90 6.09
C ILE A 147 9.09 2.05 6.86
N ARG A 148 9.46 1.04 7.66
CA ARG A 148 10.68 1.04 8.48
C ARG A 148 11.94 1.09 7.63
N SER A 149 11.96 0.36 6.52
CA SER A 149 13.08 0.31 5.57
C SER A 149 13.04 1.41 4.50
N SER A 150 12.05 2.34 4.54
CA SER A 150 12.05 3.49 3.64
C SER A 150 13.34 4.29 3.84
N GLU A 151 13.92 4.82 2.76
CA GLU A 151 15.27 5.42 2.78
C GLU A 151 15.41 6.49 3.86
N ARG A 152 14.43 7.37 4.00
CA ARG A 152 14.42 8.41 5.04
C ARG A 152 14.37 7.83 6.46
N ASN A 153 13.48 6.87 6.72
CA ASN A 153 13.34 6.28 8.05
C ASN A 153 14.56 5.43 8.40
N PHE A 154 15.08 4.68 7.44
CA PHE A 154 16.28 3.88 7.60
C PHE A 154 17.48 4.79 7.91
N TYR A 155 17.68 5.87 7.13
CA TYR A 155 18.75 6.84 7.39
C TYR A 155 18.64 7.41 8.79
N GLN A 156 17.45 7.82 9.22
CA GLN A 156 17.23 8.38 10.56
C GLN A 156 17.56 7.37 11.65
N GLN A 157 17.02 6.14 11.56
CA GLN A 157 17.27 5.10 12.57
C GLN A 157 18.74 4.69 12.63
N VAL A 158 19.41 4.54 11.51
CA VAL A 158 20.87 4.28 11.47
C VAL A 158 21.65 5.44 12.08
N THR A 159 21.23 6.68 11.84
CA THR A 159 21.84 7.87 12.45
C THR A 159 21.60 7.90 13.97
N ASP A 160 20.42 7.55 14.42
CA ASP A 160 20.09 7.47 15.85
C ASP A 160 20.92 6.36 16.55
N ILE A 161 21.05 5.19 15.93
CA ILE A 161 21.94 4.11 16.41
C ILE A 161 23.38 4.61 16.46
N TYR A 162 23.83 5.26 15.40
CA TYR A 162 25.16 5.85 15.34
C TYR A 162 25.41 6.86 16.46
N ALA A 163 24.42 7.71 16.76
CA ALA A 163 24.50 8.68 17.85
C ALA A 163 24.63 8.05 19.25
N THR A 164 24.27 6.77 19.39
CA THR A 164 24.50 6.00 20.62
C THR A 164 25.90 5.41 20.73
N SER A 165 26.70 5.46 19.67
CA SER A 165 28.06 4.93 19.68
C SER A 165 28.97 5.74 20.60
N THR A 166 29.84 5.04 21.31
CA THR A 166 30.76 5.67 22.29
C THR A 166 31.82 6.55 21.63
N ASP A 167 32.08 6.36 20.35
CA ASP A 167 33.02 7.11 19.51
C ASP A 167 32.31 8.06 18.52
N TYR A 168 31.05 8.43 18.81
CA TYR A 168 30.29 9.33 17.96
C TYR A 168 30.83 10.77 17.97
N ASP A 169 31.08 11.30 16.76
CA ASP A 169 31.39 12.72 16.53
C ASP A 169 30.45 13.27 15.44
N PRO A 170 29.48 14.15 15.79
CA PRO A 170 28.52 14.71 14.83
C PRO A 170 29.16 15.57 13.73
N ARG A 171 30.41 16.02 13.89
CA ARG A 171 31.15 16.83 12.91
C ARG A 171 32.03 15.99 11.97
N ALA A 172 32.21 14.72 12.28
CA ALA A 172 33.08 13.86 11.49
C ALA A 172 32.45 13.50 10.14
N LYS A 173 33.27 13.48 9.08
CA LYS A 173 32.92 12.89 7.77
C LYS A 173 32.53 11.41 7.90
N MET A 174 32.88 10.78 9.01
CA MET A 174 32.61 9.39 9.37
C MET A 174 31.14 9.01 9.37
N THR A 175 30.22 9.93 9.74
CA THR A 175 28.78 9.63 9.76
C THR A 175 28.24 9.26 8.37
N LYS A 176 28.60 10.05 7.35
CA LYS A 176 28.18 9.76 5.97
C LYS A 176 28.82 8.47 5.45
N LEU A 177 30.08 8.23 5.82
CA LEU A 177 30.79 7.02 5.44
C LEU A 177 30.19 5.78 6.09
N PHE A 178 29.84 5.84 7.37
CA PHE A 178 29.20 4.75 8.09
C PHE A 178 27.88 4.36 7.45
N PHE A 179 27.00 5.35 7.17
CA PHE A 179 25.72 5.10 6.52
C PHE A 179 25.91 4.44 5.14
N ALA A 180 26.80 4.98 4.31
CA ALA A 180 27.10 4.43 3.01
C ALA A 180 27.66 3.00 3.10
N THR A 181 28.50 2.72 4.10
CA THR A 181 29.05 1.38 4.35
C THR A 181 27.95 0.40 4.73
N VAL A 182 27.08 0.75 5.68
CA VAL A 182 25.97 -0.08 6.12
C VAL A 182 25.03 -0.36 4.94
N GLN A 183 24.63 0.69 4.21
CA GLN A 183 23.75 0.56 3.06
C GLN A 183 24.36 -0.35 1.96
N ASN A 184 25.61 -0.12 1.59
CA ASN A 184 26.28 -0.91 0.57
C ASN A 184 26.44 -2.37 0.97
N LYS A 185 26.79 -2.66 2.23
CA LYS A 185 26.88 -4.05 2.74
C LYS A 185 25.53 -4.75 2.68
N MET A 186 24.44 -4.08 3.04
CA MET A 186 23.08 -4.63 2.95
C MET A 186 22.67 -4.90 1.51
N HIS A 187 22.92 -3.97 0.58
CA HIS A 187 22.68 -4.17 -0.85
C HIS A 187 23.47 -5.36 -1.37
N TYR A 188 24.77 -5.38 -1.10
CA TYR A 188 25.65 -6.46 -1.57
C TYR A 188 25.21 -7.84 -1.05
N ALA A 189 24.79 -7.94 0.20
CA ALA A 189 24.28 -9.18 0.77
C ALA A 189 23.01 -9.70 0.05
N VAL A 190 22.23 -8.81 -0.58
CA VAL A 190 20.97 -9.17 -1.26
C VAL A 190 21.20 -9.56 -2.71
N HIS A 191 22.01 -8.80 -3.46
CA HIS A 191 22.14 -8.93 -4.92
C HIS A 191 23.58 -8.82 -5.44
N GLU A 192 24.56 -8.84 -4.55
CA GLU A 192 26.03 -8.86 -4.87
C GLU A 192 26.55 -7.60 -5.59
N HIS A 193 25.83 -6.48 -5.46
CA HIS A 193 26.23 -5.18 -5.98
C HIS A 193 26.07 -4.10 -4.90
N THR A 194 26.88 -3.06 -4.95
CA THR A 194 26.61 -1.84 -4.17
C THR A 194 25.40 -1.09 -4.74
N ALA A 195 24.91 -0.10 -4.01
CA ALA A 195 23.81 0.75 -4.50
C ALA A 195 24.17 1.46 -5.83
N ALA A 196 25.41 1.93 -5.97
CA ALA A 196 25.89 2.58 -7.17
C ALA A 196 26.01 1.60 -8.36
N GLU A 197 26.58 0.42 -8.13
CA GLU A 197 26.67 -0.62 -9.15
C GLU A 197 25.30 -1.07 -9.64
N LEU A 198 24.33 -1.22 -8.75
CA LEU A 198 22.97 -1.59 -9.09
C LEU A 198 22.31 -0.57 -10.03
N ILE A 199 22.39 0.73 -9.69
CA ILE A 199 21.88 1.79 -10.56
C ILE A 199 22.58 1.74 -11.91
N TYR A 200 23.93 1.68 -11.90
CA TYR A 200 24.74 1.71 -13.11
C TYR A 200 24.43 0.55 -14.06
N GLU A 201 24.17 -0.64 -13.52
CA GLU A 201 23.88 -1.84 -14.32
C GLU A 201 22.45 -1.85 -14.87
N ARG A 202 21.47 -1.44 -14.03
CA ARG A 202 20.05 -1.64 -14.36
C ARG A 202 19.38 -0.47 -15.03
N VAL A 203 19.96 0.75 -14.93
CA VAL A 203 19.43 1.92 -15.63
C VAL A 203 19.59 1.75 -17.14
N ASP A 204 18.45 1.88 -17.87
CA ASP A 204 18.40 1.63 -19.29
C ASP A 204 17.20 2.38 -19.89
N ASN A 205 17.48 3.35 -20.75
CA ASN A 205 16.45 4.16 -21.40
C ASN A 205 15.52 3.36 -22.35
N GLU A 206 15.95 2.19 -22.82
CA GLU A 206 15.14 1.33 -23.69
C GLU A 206 14.08 0.55 -22.90
N LYS A 207 14.29 0.33 -21.61
CA LYS A 207 13.35 -0.39 -20.75
C LYS A 207 12.19 0.49 -20.24
N PRO A 208 11.03 -0.11 -19.96
CA PRO A 208 9.96 0.59 -19.27
C PRO A 208 10.47 1.23 -17.97
N PHE A 209 10.03 2.47 -17.71
CA PHE A 209 10.41 3.22 -16.50
C PHE A 209 11.93 3.32 -16.26
N VAL A 210 12.72 3.40 -17.32
CA VAL A 210 14.20 3.48 -17.28
C VAL A 210 14.83 2.28 -16.55
N GLY A 211 14.18 1.11 -16.61
CA GLY A 211 14.62 -0.11 -15.94
C GLY A 211 14.22 -0.22 -14.46
N MET A 212 13.52 0.75 -13.91
CA MET A 212 12.99 0.67 -12.54
C MET A 212 11.80 -0.29 -12.46
N THR A 213 11.72 -1.02 -11.35
CA THR A 213 10.65 -1.98 -11.04
C THR A 213 9.77 -1.54 -9.88
N ASN A 214 10.29 -0.66 -9.01
CA ASN A 214 9.61 -0.18 -7.82
C ASN A 214 9.80 1.34 -7.69
N PHE A 215 8.78 2.13 -7.98
CA PHE A 215 8.77 3.57 -7.69
C PHE A 215 7.36 4.04 -7.37
N LYS A 216 7.25 5.18 -6.69
CA LYS A 216 5.95 5.75 -6.30
C LYS A 216 5.57 6.84 -7.29
N GLY A 217 4.52 6.63 -8.05
CA GLY A 217 3.99 7.61 -8.97
C GLY A 217 3.53 7.03 -10.30
N ASN A 218 2.92 7.87 -11.11
CA ASN A 218 2.43 7.50 -12.44
C ASN A 218 3.45 7.79 -13.55
N TYR A 219 4.52 8.53 -13.24
CA TYR A 219 5.59 8.90 -14.16
C TYR A 219 6.93 8.96 -13.42
N VAL A 220 8.00 8.68 -14.15
CA VAL A 220 9.37 8.68 -13.64
C VAL A 220 9.88 10.11 -13.47
N THR A 221 10.50 10.41 -12.34
CA THR A 221 11.16 11.67 -12.09
C THR A 221 12.69 11.54 -12.11
N ARG A 222 13.38 12.67 -12.24
CA ARG A 222 14.86 12.72 -12.19
C ARG A 222 15.43 12.26 -10.84
N ASP A 223 14.65 12.38 -9.77
CA ASP A 223 15.09 11.93 -8.45
C ASP A 223 14.86 10.44 -8.24
N ASP A 224 13.82 9.86 -8.87
CA ASP A 224 13.55 8.43 -8.79
C ASP A 224 14.68 7.57 -9.35
N VAL A 225 15.30 8.01 -10.46
CA VAL A 225 16.37 7.25 -11.13
C VAL A 225 17.68 7.17 -10.34
N LYS A 226 17.83 8.00 -9.30
CA LYS A 226 19.01 8.01 -8.41
C LYS A 226 18.87 7.06 -7.23
N ILE A 227 17.70 6.46 -7.04
CA ILE A 227 17.40 5.62 -5.88
C ILE A 227 17.58 4.15 -6.26
N ALA A 228 18.65 3.53 -5.76
CA ALA A 228 18.98 2.12 -6.04
C ALA A 228 17.80 1.17 -5.74
N LYS A 229 17.05 1.43 -4.68
CA LYS A 229 15.89 0.63 -4.27
C LYS A 229 14.81 0.53 -5.35
N ASN A 230 14.69 1.52 -6.22
CA ASN A 230 13.72 1.53 -7.31
C ASN A 230 14.03 0.50 -8.41
N TYR A 231 15.26 0.02 -8.48
CA TYR A 231 15.71 -1.00 -9.45
C TYR A 231 15.69 -2.43 -8.91
N LEU A 232 15.26 -2.63 -7.66
CA LEU A 232 15.18 -3.95 -7.05
C LEU A 232 13.93 -4.69 -7.50
N SER A 233 14.07 -5.97 -7.83
CA SER A 233 12.92 -6.86 -7.98
C SER A 233 12.17 -6.98 -6.64
N GLU A 234 10.90 -7.39 -6.69
CA GLU A 234 10.09 -7.56 -5.49
C GLU A 234 10.76 -8.47 -4.44
N LEU A 235 11.38 -9.57 -4.89
CA LEU A 235 12.08 -10.49 -4.00
C LEU A 235 13.34 -9.88 -3.37
N GLU A 236 14.12 -9.13 -4.14
CA GLU A 236 15.30 -8.41 -3.63
C GLU A 236 14.88 -7.34 -2.62
N LEU A 237 13.81 -6.61 -2.92
CA LEU A 237 13.26 -5.61 -2.01
C LEU A 237 12.79 -6.23 -0.69
N GLN A 238 12.08 -7.36 -0.75
CA GLN A 238 11.66 -8.09 0.45
C GLN A 238 12.84 -8.56 1.28
N ARG A 239 13.91 -9.08 0.64
CA ARG A 239 15.13 -9.51 1.32
C ARG A 239 15.85 -8.35 1.98
N LEU A 240 15.98 -7.22 1.28
CA LEU A 240 16.60 -6.01 1.82
C LEU A 240 15.82 -5.49 3.04
N ASN A 241 14.49 -5.43 2.95
CA ASN A 241 13.63 -4.99 4.03
C ASN A 241 13.72 -5.91 5.27
N LEU A 242 13.85 -7.22 5.06
CA LEU A 242 14.06 -8.17 6.14
C LEU A 242 15.42 -8.00 6.82
N LEU A 243 16.48 -7.87 6.06
CA LEU A 243 17.84 -7.66 6.58
C LEU A 243 17.93 -6.35 7.36
N THR A 244 17.37 -5.28 6.79
CA THR A 244 17.27 -3.97 7.46
C THR A 244 16.52 -4.07 8.79
N SER A 245 15.34 -4.72 8.80
CA SER A 245 14.55 -4.87 10.03
C SER A 245 15.30 -5.64 11.11
N GLN A 246 15.98 -6.73 10.74
CA GLN A 246 16.78 -7.51 11.70
C GLN A 246 17.93 -6.69 12.31
N PHE A 247 18.61 -5.89 11.49
CA PHE A 247 19.68 -5.02 12.00
C PHE A 247 19.17 -3.96 12.96
N LEU A 248 18.03 -3.34 12.64
CA LEU A 248 17.40 -2.35 13.49
C LEU A 248 16.87 -2.96 14.80
N ASP A 249 16.29 -4.17 14.74
CA ASP A 249 15.83 -4.90 15.94
C ASP A 249 17.01 -5.27 16.86
N TYR A 250 18.14 -5.69 16.27
CA TYR A 250 19.38 -5.94 17.02
C TYR A 250 19.90 -4.67 17.69
N ALA A 251 19.89 -3.54 16.98
CA ALA A 251 20.37 -2.28 17.51
C ALA A 251 19.47 -1.76 18.66
N GLU A 252 18.15 -1.88 18.52
CA GLU A 252 17.18 -1.54 19.55
C GLU A 252 17.41 -2.41 20.81
N PHE A 253 17.66 -3.71 20.62
CA PHE A 253 17.98 -4.61 21.73
C PHE A 253 19.27 -4.20 22.46
N GLN A 254 20.36 -3.87 21.74
CA GLN A 254 21.61 -3.41 22.37
C GLN A 254 21.40 -2.10 23.14
N ALA A 255 20.58 -1.19 22.62
CA ALA A 255 20.25 0.06 23.30
C ALA A 255 19.46 -0.16 24.60
N LEU A 256 18.48 -1.10 24.59
CA LEU A 256 17.72 -1.48 25.79
C LEU A 256 18.61 -2.11 26.87
N GLU A 257 19.58 -2.95 26.49
CA GLU A 257 20.57 -3.57 27.39
C GLU A 257 21.67 -2.60 27.84
N GLN A 258 21.66 -1.35 27.31
CA GLN A 258 22.68 -0.34 27.60
C GLN A 258 24.12 -0.81 27.29
N ASN A 259 24.27 -1.68 26.31
CA ASN A 259 25.58 -2.17 25.88
C ASN A 259 26.31 -1.09 25.09
N PRO A 260 27.50 -0.64 25.56
CA PRO A 260 28.27 0.36 24.81
C PRO A 260 28.81 -0.27 23.50
N MET A 261 28.51 0.35 22.37
CA MET A 261 28.95 -0.08 21.05
C MET A 261 29.75 1.04 20.39
N THR A 262 30.82 0.68 19.71
CA THR A 262 31.54 1.58 18.81
C THR A 262 30.99 1.45 17.38
N MET A 263 31.35 2.38 16.50
CA MET A 263 31.00 2.29 15.07
C MET A 263 31.55 1.01 14.41
N ALA A 264 32.75 0.60 14.82
CA ALA A 264 33.35 -0.65 14.34
C ALA A 264 32.53 -1.87 14.81
N ASP A 265 32.04 -1.87 16.05
CA ASP A 265 31.19 -2.95 16.57
C ASP A 265 29.87 -3.07 15.79
N TRP A 266 29.24 -1.96 15.40
CA TRP A 266 28.04 -1.97 14.58
C TRP A 266 28.26 -2.56 13.18
N ILE A 267 29.41 -2.24 12.55
CA ILE A 267 29.78 -2.84 11.26
C ILE A 267 30.05 -4.34 11.43
N ALA A 268 30.78 -4.73 12.46
CA ALA A 268 31.07 -6.14 12.74
C ALA A 268 29.77 -6.93 13.03
N ALA A 269 28.83 -6.36 13.79
CA ALA A 269 27.55 -6.98 14.04
C ALA A 269 26.71 -7.17 12.77
N LEU A 270 26.74 -6.21 11.84
CA LEU A 270 26.08 -6.35 10.53
C LEU A 270 26.76 -7.46 9.70
N ASP A 271 28.08 -7.51 9.67
CA ASP A 271 28.81 -8.55 8.96
C ASP A 271 28.50 -9.94 9.52
N ASP A 272 28.48 -10.09 10.82
CA ASP A 272 28.08 -11.32 11.51
C ASP A 272 26.65 -11.75 11.13
N GLN A 273 25.73 -10.79 11.08
CA GLN A 273 24.35 -11.06 10.69
C GLN A 273 24.28 -11.54 9.22
N ILE A 274 24.98 -10.88 8.31
CA ILE A 274 25.04 -11.25 6.89
C ILE A 274 25.61 -12.68 6.74
N LEU A 275 26.68 -13.02 7.47
CA LEU A 275 27.27 -14.36 7.45
C LEU A 275 26.33 -15.44 7.98
N ARG A 276 25.60 -15.16 9.07
CA ARG A 276 24.57 -16.09 9.61
C ARG A 276 23.47 -16.38 8.59
N LEU A 277 23.16 -15.41 7.73
CA LEU A 277 22.22 -15.57 6.62
C LEU A 277 22.86 -16.29 5.41
N ARG A 278 24.11 -16.74 5.51
CA ARG A 278 24.89 -17.39 4.43
C ARG A 278 25.00 -16.49 3.19
N LYS A 279 25.23 -15.21 3.40
CA LYS A 279 25.43 -14.21 2.37
C LYS A 279 26.85 -13.72 2.34
N ASN A 280 27.27 -13.17 1.18
CA ASN A 280 28.59 -12.62 1.01
C ASN A 280 28.70 -11.22 1.61
N ILE A 281 29.84 -10.90 2.18
CA ILE A 281 30.15 -9.57 2.72
C ILE A 281 30.84 -8.76 1.62
N LEU A 282 30.47 -7.47 1.54
CA LEU A 282 31.19 -6.53 0.68
C LEU A 282 32.57 -6.24 1.28
N GLU A 283 33.60 -6.54 0.51
CA GLU A 283 34.99 -6.13 0.78
C GLU A 283 35.32 -4.87 -0.05
N GLY A 284 35.55 -3.75 0.63
CA GLY A 284 35.83 -2.47 -0.04
C GLY A 284 34.57 -1.64 -0.38
N ASN A 285 34.70 -0.76 -1.39
CA ASN A 285 33.70 0.27 -1.72
C ASN A 285 32.90 -0.04 -3.00
N GLY A 286 33.11 -1.20 -3.63
CA GLY A 286 32.58 -1.51 -4.95
C GLY A 286 33.45 -0.92 -6.08
N THR A 287 33.06 -1.18 -7.32
CA THR A 287 33.80 -0.83 -8.55
C THR A 287 33.27 0.43 -9.23
N VAL A 288 32.04 0.86 -8.92
CA VAL A 288 31.38 2.03 -9.49
C VAL A 288 31.18 3.09 -8.41
N SER A 289 31.61 4.31 -8.69
CA SER A 289 31.36 5.43 -7.79
C SER A 289 29.89 5.89 -7.84
N ASN A 290 29.41 6.48 -6.74
CA ASN A 290 28.05 7.03 -6.70
C ASN A 290 27.84 8.14 -7.76
N GLN A 291 28.88 8.93 -8.04
CA GLN A 291 28.84 9.99 -9.05
C GLN A 291 28.65 9.42 -10.45
N GLU A 292 29.43 8.41 -10.84
CA GLU A 292 29.30 7.75 -12.14
C GLU A 292 27.94 7.10 -12.34
N ALA A 293 27.40 6.49 -11.29
CA ALA A 293 26.08 5.89 -11.33
C ALA A 293 24.97 6.95 -11.55
N ILE A 294 25.03 8.06 -10.81
CA ILE A 294 24.06 9.17 -10.94
C ILE A 294 24.17 9.82 -12.32
N GLU A 295 25.39 10.12 -12.81
CA GLU A 295 25.59 10.72 -14.13
C GLU A 295 25.02 9.83 -15.25
N LYS A 296 25.22 8.51 -15.15
CA LYS A 296 24.60 7.56 -16.10
C LYS A 296 23.08 7.59 -15.97
N ALA A 297 22.55 7.52 -14.76
CA ALA A 297 21.10 7.49 -14.53
C ALA A 297 20.39 8.75 -15.06
N GLU A 298 20.97 9.92 -14.83
CA GLU A 298 20.43 11.18 -15.34
C GLU A 298 20.47 11.25 -16.89
N ARG A 299 21.56 10.78 -17.50
CA ARG A 299 21.65 10.73 -18.95
C ARG A 299 20.62 9.78 -19.58
N GLU A 300 20.47 8.58 -19.02
CA GLU A 300 19.48 7.61 -19.49
C GLU A 300 18.04 8.12 -19.29
N PHE A 301 17.78 8.83 -18.20
CA PHE A 301 16.51 9.47 -17.94
C PHE A 301 16.17 10.57 -18.95
N GLU A 302 17.13 11.43 -19.30
CA GLU A 302 16.87 12.49 -20.30
C GLU A 302 16.52 11.89 -21.68
N ILE A 303 17.22 10.84 -22.11
CA ILE A 303 16.91 10.13 -23.37
C ILE A 303 15.50 9.50 -23.29
N TYR A 304 15.17 8.85 -22.19
CA TYR A 304 13.86 8.27 -21.95
C TYR A 304 12.75 9.33 -22.01
N ARG A 305 12.94 10.45 -21.30
CA ARG A 305 11.99 11.55 -21.25
C ARG A 305 11.73 12.15 -22.63
N GLU A 306 12.76 12.39 -23.41
CA GLU A 306 12.61 12.89 -24.78
C GLU A 306 11.81 11.93 -25.66
N ARG A 307 12.03 10.63 -25.51
CA ARG A 307 11.27 9.62 -26.25
C ARG A 307 9.81 9.60 -25.84
N GLU A 308 9.49 9.62 -24.56
CA GLU A 308 8.13 9.66 -24.06
C GLU A 308 7.39 10.93 -24.50
N MET A 309 8.04 12.09 -24.45
CA MET A 309 7.45 13.35 -24.93
C MET A 309 7.13 13.28 -26.42
N ARG A 310 8.03 12.74 -27.25
CA ARG A 310 7.76 12.56 -28.70
C ARG A 310 6.59 11.62 -28.94
N GLN A 311 6.42 10.60 -28.14
CA GLN A 311 5.31 9.67 -28.26
C GLN A 311 3.97 10.34 -27.87
N LEU A 312 3.94 11.14 -26.81
CA LEU A 312 2.78 11.92 -26.38
C LEU A 312 2.37 12.96 -27.45
N GLU A 313 3.33 13.68 -28.03
CA GLU A 313 3.07 14.61 -29.14
C GLU A 313 2.48 13.86 -30.34
N SER A 314 3.04 12.69 -30.71
CA SER A 314 2.50 11.86 -31.78
C SER A 314 1.08 11.38 -31.53
N ASP A 315 0.72 11.05 -30.31
CA ASP A 315 -0.63 10.62 -29.96
C ASP A 315 -1.62 11.79 -29.93
N PHE A 316 -1.19 12.97 -29.54
CA PHE A 316 -1.95 14.20 -29.65
C PHE A 316 -2.22 14.55 -31.12
N ASP A 317 -1.21 14.48 -31.98
CA ASP A 317 -1.36 14.71 -33.40
C ASP A 317 -2.31 13.72 -34.08
N LYS A 318 -2.28 12.45 -33.67
CA LYS A 318 -3.24 11.43 -34.12
C LYS A 318 -4.65 11.76 -33.67
N ALA A 319 -4.84 12.22 -32.43
CA ALA A 319 -6.13 12.62 -31.88
C ALA A 319 -6.69 13.84 -32.64
N VAL A 320 -5.86 14.84 -32.89
CA VAL A 320 -6.23 16.03 -33.68
C VAL A 320 -6.61 15.66 -35.13
N LYS A 321 -5.86 14.76 -35.77
CA LYS A 321 -6.21 14.26 -37.13
C LYS A 321 -7.54 13.51 -37.12
N ARG A 322 -7.82 12.69 -36.13
CA ARG A 322 -9.13 11.99 -35.99
C ARG A 322 -10.29 12.97 -35.84
N LEU A 323 -10.11 14.01 -35.03
CA LEU A 323 -11.14 15.04 -34.81
C LEU A 323 -11.39 15.85 -36.08
N ARG A 324 -10.34 16.19 -36.88
CA ARG A 324 -10.49 16.86 -38.18
C ARG A 324 -11.23 15.98 -39.17
N ASN A 325 -10.84 14.72 -39.32
CA ASN A 325 -11.50 13.79 -40.24
C ASN A 325 -12.96 13.48 -39.88
N ASN A 326 -13.35 13.59 -38.63
CA ASN A 326 -14.75 13.45 -38.21
C ASN A 326 -15.57 14.71 -38.50
N LYS A 327 -14.97 15.90 -38.42
CA LYS A 327 -15.64 17.14 -38.77
C LYS A 327 -15.94 17.21 -40.29
N ASP A 328 -14.99 16.82 -41.09
CA ASP A 328 -15.16 16.80 -42.56
C ASP A 328 -16.28 15.82 -43.02
N LYS A 329 -16.50 14.73 -42.26
CA LYS A 329 -17.59 13.77 -42.52
C LYS A 329 -18.97 14.23 -42.04
N ASP A 330 -19.03 15.11 -41.05
CA ASP A 330 -20.30 15.68 -40.58
C ASP A 330 -20.73 16.86 -41.46
N ASP A 331 -19.77 17.61 -42.01
CA ASP A 331 -20.05 18.71 -42.97
C ASP A 331 -20.52 18.16 -44.31
N GLU A 332 -20.02 17.01 -44.81
CA GLU A 332 -20.53 16.34 -46.03
C GLU A 332 -21.94 15.76 -45.88
N LYS A 333 -22.42 15.49 -44.65
CA LYS A 333 -23.77 15.00 -44.40
C LYS A 333 -24.82 16.10 -44.25
N THR A 334 -24.40 17.35 -44.16
CA THR A 334 -25.29 18.51 -43.98
C THR A 334 -25.60 19.23 -45.30
N GLU A 335 -24.95 18.84 -46.41
CA GLU A 335 -25.17 19.41 -47.76
C GLU A 335 -25.97 18.49 -48.73
N VAL A 336 -26.74 17.50 -48.21
CA VAL A 336 -27.63 16.68 -49.04
C VAL A 336 -29.08 16.88 -48.65
#